data_d330ef1d5c2e21b05ba64bcf772952de
#
_entry.id   d330ef1d5c2e21b05ba64bcf772952de
#
_cell.length_a   1.000
_cell.length_b   1.000
_cell.length_c   1.000
_cell.angle_alpha   90.00
_cell.angle_beta   90.00
_cell.angle_gamma   90.00
#
_symmetry.space_group_name_H-M   'P 1'
#
loop_
_entity.id
_entity.type
_entity.pdbx_description
1 polymer ?
#
loop_
_entity_poly.entity_id
_entity_poly.type
_entity_poly.pdbx_seq_one_letter_code
_entity_poly.pdbx_strand_id
1 'polypeptide(L)'
;TCLGCFAVPKVKALKNNGKCELVVAEYERLMDNPHIKKIVFGGIWGRYLHQRGEYMIPDSNGGLHELAEGGFEMGIRNIKDLISRYPEKQFFVLLDYPWSKDSYTALANLNRLTKEWDRKDHFEVPYPSLKHWKEGNERVRSELSDLVTFIEAEPGVCQDGKCNMLFYRDGDHLRASFVKDKAVWIDRIFE
;
A
#
# COMPACT_ATOMS: atom_id res chain seq x y z
N THR A 1 14.59 -0.03 -0.21
CA THR A 1 13.23 -0.21 0.34
C THR A 1 13.28 -0.24 1.86
N CYS A 2 12.48 0.57 2.51
CA CYS A 2 12.29 0.51 3.95
C CYS A 2 10.98 -0.24 4.22
N LEU A 3 11.06 -1.42 4.84
CA LEU A 3 9.88 -2.18 5.23
C LEU A 3 9.12 -1.42 6.34
N GLY A 4 7.82 -1.26 6.15
CA GLY A 4 6.93 -0.64 7.14
C GLY A 4 6.98 0.88 7.21
N CYS A 5 7.55 1.58 6.24
CA CYS A 5 7.50 3.04 6.20
C CYS A 5 6.20 3.55 5.57
N PHE A 6 5.55 4.50 6.23
CA PHE A 6 4.61 5.40 5.59
C PHE A 6 5.41 6.47 4.84
N ALA A 7 5.83 6.13 3.63
CA ALA A 7 6.77 6.92 2.85
C ALA A 7 6.05 8.06 2.09
N VAL A 8 5.60 9.07 2.81
CA VAL A 8 4.99 10.28 2.26
C VAL A 8 5.83 11.52 2.58
N PRO A 9 5.74 12.59 1.77
CA PRO A 9 6.46 13.83 2.05
C PRO A 9 6.20 14.35 3.46
N LYS A 10 7.23 14.86 4.10
CA LYS A 10 7.22 15.43 5.46
C LYS A 10 6.93 14.43 6.59
N VAL A 11 6.87 13.13 6.34
CA VAL A 11 6.72 12.15 7.41
C VAL A 11 7.88 12.24 8.40
N LYS A 12 7.58 12.03 9.68
CA LYS A 12 8.55 11.82 10.76
C LYS A 12 8.28 10.49 11.41
N ALA A 13 9.24 9.57 11.33
CA ALA A 13 9.14 8.25 11.93
C ALA A 13 9.74 8.26 13.33
N LEU A 14 8.95 7.97 14.35
CA LEU A 14 9.39 8.02 15.75
C LEU A 14 10.28 6.82 16.12
N LYS A 15 10.11 5.67 15.46
CA LYS A 15 10.79 4.41 15.82
C LYS A 15 11.88 3.95 14.86
N ASN A 16 11.95 4.49 13.65
CA ASN A 16 12.82 3.96 12.58
C ASN A 16 14.10 4.77 12.35
N ASN A 17 14.54 5.55 13.35
CA ASN A 17 15.78 6.34 13.31
C ASN A 17 15.97 7.14 12.01
N GLY A 18 14.92 7.80 11.53
CA GLY A 18 14.94 8.62 10.31
C GLY A 18 15.00 7.85 8.98
N LYS A 19 14.85 6.52 8.99
CA LYS A 19 14.92 5.72 7.75
C LYS A 19 13.79 6.05 6.76
N CYS A 20 12.60 6.38 7.25
CA CYS A 20 11.49 6.74 6.38
C CYS A 20 11.73 8.09 5.72
N GLU A 21 12.29 9.05 6.43
CA GLU A 21 12.68 10.36 5.91
C GLU A 21 13.75 10.24 4.82
N LEU A 22 14.72 9.33 5.00
CA LEU A 22 15.73 9.05 3.97
C LEU A 22 15.12 8.44 2.71
N VAL A 23 14.14 7.55 2.84
CA VAL A 23 13.41 6.98 1.70
C VAL A 23 12.64 8.07 0.97
N VAL A 24 11.97 8.97 1.69
CA VAL A 24 11.24 10.11 1.10
C VAL A 24 12.21 11.02 0.34
N ALA A 25 13.31 11.43 0.96
CA ALA A 25 14.30 12.29 0.32
C ALA A 25 14.87 11.64 -0.95
N GLU A 26 15.10 10.33 -0.94
CA GLU A 26 15.65 9.62 -2.10
C GLU A 26 14.63 9.54 -3.24
N TYR A 27 13.36 9.24 -3.00
CA TYR A 27 12.40 9.21 -4.10
C TYR A 27 12.09 10.62 -4.63
N GLU A 28 12.07 11.66 -3.79
CA GLU A 28 11.95 13.04 -4.26
C GLU A 28 13.13 13.40 -5.18
N ARG A 29 14.35 13.04 -4.80
CA ARG A 29 15.54 13.19 -5.66
C ARG A 29 15.41 12.42 -6.99
N LEU A 30 14.86 11.21 -6.96
CA LEU A 30 14.62 10.41 -8.17
C LEU A 30 13.56 11.01 -9.08
N MET A 31 12.59 11.72 -8.54
CA MET A 31 11.58 12.42 -9.34
C MET A 31 12.15 13.53 -10.22
N ASP A 32 13.26 14.13 -9.84
CA ASP A 32 13.96 15.12 -10.67
C ASP A 32 14.65 14.49 -11.89
N ASN A 33 14.78 13.15 -11.92
CA ASN A 33 15.39 12.46 -13.06
C ASN A 33 14.41 12.44 -14.25
N PRO A 34 14.77 13.05 -15.41
CA PRO A 34 13.89 13.13 -16.58
C PRO A 34 13.64 11.78 -17.27
N HIS A 35 14.47 10.75 -16.99
CA HIS A 35 14.28 9.39 -17.52
C HIS A 35 13.24 8.58 -16.75
N ILE A 36 12.90 8.96 -15.52
CA ILE A 36 11.83 8.33 -14.75
C ILE A 36 10.52 8.98 -15.14
N LYS A 37 9.68 8.26 -15.85
CA LYS A 37 8.37 8.75 -16.37
C LYS A 37 7.19 8.25 -15.57
N LYS A 38 7.30 7.09 -14.92
CA LYS A 38 6.22 6.43 -14.20
C LYS A 38 6.60 6.21 -12.74
N ILE A 39 5.73 6.62 -11.85
CA ILE A 39 5.91 6.53 -10.39
C ILE A 39 4.77 5.70 -9.81
N VAL A 40 5.08 4.74 -8.96
CA VAL A 40 4.09 3.90 -8.28
C VAL A 40 4.17 4.13 -6.78
N PHE A 41 3.10 4.62 -6.20
CA PHE A 41 2.93 4.64 -4.75
C PHE A 41 2.25 3.35 -4.31
N GLY A 42 2.86 2.65 -3.39
CA GLY A 42 2.30 1.46 -2.78
C GLY A 42 2.45 1.50 -1.26
N GLY A 43 1.48 0.95 -0.55
CA GLY A 43 1.51 0.91 0.90
C GLY A 43 0.40 0.03 1.44
N ILE A 44 0.35 -0.13 2.75
CA ILE A 44 -0.77 -0.75 3.45
C ILE A 44 -1.65 0.39 3.96
N TRP A 45 -2.44 0.99 3.06
CA TRP A 45 -3.18 2.22 3.29
C TRP A 45 -4.13 2.13 4.49
N GLY A 46 -4.88 1.03 4.59
CA GLY A 46 -5.79 0.80 5.69
C GLY A 46 -5.08 0.64 7.04
N ARG A 47 -3.88 0.08 7.06
CA ARG A 47 -3.07 0.02 8.27
C ARG A 47 -2.61 1.41 8.68
N TYR A 48 -2.11 2.19 7.74
CA TYR A 48 -1.62 3.54 8.03
C TYR A 48 -2.73 4.47 8.52
N LEU A 49 -3.94 4.36 7.98
CA LEU A 49 -5.10 5.14 8.43
C LEU A 49 -5.36 4.99 9.95
N HIS A 50 -5.09 3.81 10.51
CA HIS A 50 -5.31 3.51 11.93
C HIS A 50 -4.02 3.46 12.77
N GLN A 51 -2.88 3.81 12.19
CA GLN A 51 -1.57 3.71 12.86
C GLN A 51 -1.42 4.78 13.94
N ARG A 52 -0.98 4.34 15.14
CA ARG A 52 -0.65 5.22 16.27
C ARG A 52 0.79 5.02 16.71
N GLY A 53 1.40 6.09 17.23
CA GLY A 53 2.69 6.06 17.94
C GLY A 53 3.91 5.67 17.10
N GLU A 54 3.83 5.70 15.76
CA GLU A 54 4.97 5.37 14.90
C GLU A 54 5.32 6.48 13.92
N TYR A 55 4.33 7.21 13.42
CA TYR A 55 4.51 8.26 12.41
C TYR A 55 3.77 9.52 12.79
N MET A 56 4.41 10.65 12.52
CA MET A 56 3.85 11.98 12.69
C MET A 56 3.95 12.75 11.38
N ILE A 57 2.95 13.55 11.08
CA ILE A 57 2.95 14.48 9.95
C ILE A 57 2.81 15.90 10.49
N PRO A 58 3.70 16.83 10.14
CA PRO A 58 3.56 18.22 10.54
C PRO A 58 2.47 18.92 9.74
N ASP A 59 1.67 19.73 10.42
CA ASP A 59 0.79 20.71 9.79
C ASP A 59 1.55 21.97 9.31
N SER A 60 0.83 22.93 8.75
CA SER A 60 1.39 24.20 8.27
C SER A 60 1.98 25.07 9.37
N ASN A 61 1.58 24.87 10.63
CA ASN A 61 2.02 25.62 11.79
C ASN A 61 3.15 24.89 12.56
N GLY A 62 3.56 23.71 12.08
CA GLY A 62 4.58 22.88 12.72
C GLY A 62 4.05 21.96 13.82
N GLY A 63 2.73 21.94 14.06
CA GLY A 63 2.08 20.94 14.92
C GLY A 63 2.24 19.54 14.34
N LEU A 64 2.46 18.54 15.21
CA LEU A 64 2.64 17.14 14.78
C LEU A 64 1.35 16.34 15.04
N HIS A 65 0.89 15.62 14.03
CA HIS A 65 -0.33 14.81 14.08
C HIS A 65 -0.01 13.33 13.82
N GLU A 66 -0.54 12.45 14.65
CA GLU A 66 -0.52 11.00 14.41
C GLU A 66 -1.37 10.64 13.19
N LEU A 67 -1.05 9.52 12.53
CA LEU A 67 -1.80 9.09 11.34
C LEU A 67 -3.29 8.90 11.64
N ALA A 68 -3.61 8.22 12.73
CA ALA A 68 -5.00 8.02 13.18
C ALA A 68 -5.72 9.30 13.65
N GLU A 69 -5.02 10.41 13.80
CA GLU A 69 -5.53 11.71 14.27
C GLU A 69 -5.43 12.80 13.19
N GLY A 70 -5.72 12.43 11.95
CA GLY A 70 -5.70 13.32 10.78
C GLY A 70 -4.37 13.39 10.04
N GLY A 71 -3.30 12.80 10.56
CA GLY A 71 -1.99 12.77 9.90
C GLY A 71 -2.02 11.96 8.60
N PHE A 72 -2.89 10.94 8.49
CA PHE A 72 -3.03 10.16 7.27
C PHE A 72 -3.50 11.03 6.09
N GLU A 73 -4.60 11.76 6.27
CA GLU A 73 -5.13 12.67 5.24
C GLU A 73 -4.14 13.77 4.89
N MET A 74 -3.40 14.27 5.88
CA MET A 74 -2.32 15.25 5.64
C MET A 74 -1.20 14.62 4.80
N GLY A 75 -0.82 13.37 5.08
CA GLY A 75 0.15 12.62 4.28
C GLY A 75 -0.30 12.42 2.85
N ILE A 76 -1.56 12.05 2.62
CA ILE A 76 -2.10 11.90 1.26
C ILE A 76 -2.15 13.26 0.53
N ARG A 77 -2.51 14.35 1.21
CA ARG A 77 -2.42 15.70 0.61
C ARG A 77 -0.98 16.08 0.24
N ASN A 78 0.00 15.72 1.07
CA ASN A 78 1.40 15.93 0.72
C ASN A 78 1.83 15.14 -0.54
N ILE A 79 1.27 13.93 -0.78
CA ILE A 79 1.44 13.21 -2.04
C ILE A 79 0.81 13.99 -3.19
N LYS A 80 -0.39 14.52 -3.01
CA LYS A 80 -1.08 15.36 -4.01
C LYS A 80 -0.23 16.57 -4.41
N ASP A 81 0.32 17.28 -3.43
CA ASP A 81 1.20 18.42 -3.65
C ASP A 81 2.50 18.00 -4.37
N LEU A 82 3.03 16.82 -4.05
CA LEU A 82 4.19 16.25 -4.73
C LEU A 82 3.88 15.97 -6.21
N ILE A 83 2.77 15.29 -6.50
CA ILE A 83 2.31 14.98 -7.86
C ILE A 83 2.19 16.27 -8.69
N SER A 84 1.60 17.31 -8.10
CA SER A 84 1.39 18.60 -8.79
C SER A 84 2.68 19.30 -9.21
N ARG A 85 3.81 18.96 -8.61
CA ARG A 85 5.13 19.50 -8.98
C ARG A 85 5.75 18.83 -10.21
N TYR A 86 5.23 17.67 -10.63
CA TYR A 86 5.76 16.86 -11.73
C TYR A 86 4.69 16.47 -12.74
N PRO A 87 4.05 17.47 -13.41
CA PRO A 87 2.92 17.20 -14.30
C PRO A 87 3.31 16.39 -15.56
N GLU A 88 4.60 16.27 -15.85
CA GLU A 88 5.13 15.49 -16.98
C GLU A 88 5.26 13.99 -16.69
N LYS A 89 5.01 13.56 -15.44
CA LYS A 89 5.11 12.17 -15.01
C LYS A 89 3.74 11.53 -14.85
N GLN A 90 3.70 10.22 -15.03
CA GLN A 90 2.52 9.41 -14.78
C GLN A 90 2.59 8.81 -13.38
N PHE A 91 1.53 8.97 -12.61
CA PHE A 91 1.47 8.47 -11.26
C PHE A 91 0.44 7.35 -11.13
N PHE A 92 0.83 6.32 -10.42
CA PHE A 92 0.01 5.15 -10.13
C PHE A 92 -0.06 4.96 -8.62
N VAL A 93 -1.21 4.49 -8.15
CA VAL A 93 -1.37 4.07 -6.76
C VAL A 93 -1.82 2.62 -6.74
N LEU A 94 -1.00 1.76 -6.17
CA LEU A 94 -1.38 0.38 -5.87
C LEU A 94 -2.25 0.36 -4.62
N LEU A 95 -3.48 -0.08 -4.79
CA LEU A 95 -4.45 -0.20 -3.71
C LEU A 95 -4.26 -1.48 -2.91
N ASP A 96 -4.68 -1.43 -1.65
CA ASP A 96 -4.64 -2.61 -0.78
C ASP A 96 -5.56 -3.70 -1.30
N TYR A 97 -5.15 -4.93 -1.08
CA TYR A 97 -6.00 -6.12 -1.13
C TYR A 97 -6.45 -6.49 0.29
N PRO A 98 -7.48 -7.34 0.46
CA PRO A 98 -7.89 -7.81 1.78
C PRO A 98 -6.73 -8.46 2.54
N TRP A 99 -6.52 -8.05 3.79
CA TRP A 99 -5.50 -8.60 4.66
C TRP A 99 -6.03 -8.70 6.11
N SER A 100 -5.51 -9.67 6.86
CA SER A 100 -5.81 -9.85 8.27
C SER A 100 -4.67 -10.57 8.96
N LYS A 101 -3.91 -9.84 9.75
CA LYS A 101 -2.75 -10.40 10.44
C LYS A 101 -3.11 -11.62 11.29
N ASP A 102 -4.21 -11.57 12.00
CA ASP A 102 -4.60 -12.64 12.93
C ASP A 102 -5.29 -13.80 12.22
N SER A 103 -6.24 -13.53 11.32
CA SER A 103 -7.04 -14.57 10.68
C SER A 103 -6.31 -15.30 9.57
N TYR A 104 -5.46 -14.61 8.80
CA TYR A 104 -4.85 -15.18 7.60
C TYR A 104 -3.48 -15.81 7.86
N THR A 105 -2.76 -15.39 8.90
CA THR A 105 -1.40 -15.91 9.19
C THR A 105 -1.40 -17.41 9.44
N ALA A 106 -2.34 -17.91 10.23
CA ALA A 106 -2.44 -19.35 10.54
C ALA A 106 -2.67 -20.18 9.27
N LEU A 107 -3.62 -19.74 8.42
CA LEU A 107 -3.98 -20.41 7.17
C LEU A 107 -2.87 -20.33 6.13
N ALA A 108 -2.20 -19.19 5.99
CA ALA A 108 -1.08 -19.02 5.09
C ALA A 108 0.11 -19.92 5.47
N ASN A 109 0.35 -20.11 6.76
CA ASN A 109 1.40 -21.02 7.24
C ASN A 109 1.14 -22.48 6.92
N LEU A 110 -0.12 -22.95 6.99
CA LEU A 110 -0.50 -24.30 6.61
C LEU A 110 -0.20 -24.60 5.13
N ASN A 111 -0.27 -23.59 4.29
CA ASN A 111 -0.15 -23.70 2.83
C ASN A 111 1.24 -23.32 2.30
N ARG A 112 2.22 -23.14 3.17
CA ARG A 112 3.57 -22.62 2.84
C ARG A 112 4.33 -23.37 1.76
N LEU A 113 4.04 -24.64 1.59
CA LEU A 113 4.81 -25.55 0.73
C LEU A 113 4.18 -25.82 -0.64
N THR A 114 2.95 -25.36 -0.87
CA THR A 114 2.29 -25.58 -2.18
C THR A 114 2.53 -24.43 -3.14
N LYS A 115 2.61 -24.75 -4.43
CA LYS A 115 2.65 -23.81 -5.56
C LYS A 115 1.49 -24.02 -6.52
N GLU A 116 0.50 -24.81 -6.14
CA GLU A 116 -0.67 -25.10 -6.97
C GLU A 116 -1.70 -23.97 -6.83
N TRP A 117 -1.46 -22.86 -7.53
CA TRP A 117 -2.26 -21.63 -7.44
C TRP A 117 -3.72 -21.80 -7.90
N ASP A 118 -3.99 -22.83 -8.71
CA ASP A 118 -5.32 -23.06 -9.29
C ASP A 118 -6.23 -23.95 -8.41
N ARG A 119 -5.72 -24.45 -7.28
CA ARG A 119 -6.53 -25.20 -6.29
C ARG A 119 -7.38 -24.25 -5.48
N LYS A 120 -8.63 -24.06 -5.88
CA LYS A 120 -9.56 -23.13 -5.21
C LYS A 120 -10.27 -23.74 -3.98
N ASP A 121 -10.57 -25.03 -4.01
CA ASP A 121 -11.63 -25.66 -3.22
C ASP A 121 -11.36 -25.76 -1.71
N HIS A 122 -10.12 -25.64 -1.25
CA HIS A 122 -9.77 -25.84 0.16
C HIS A 122 -9.11 -24.64 0.85
N PHE A 123 -8.88 -23.53 0.12
CA PHE A 123 -8.06 -22.41 0.63
C PHE A 123 -8.76 -21.07 0.56
N GLU A 124 -10.00 -21.03 0.10
CA GLU A 124 -10.79 -19.80 0.05
C GLU A 124 -11.35 -19.48 1.42
N VAL A 125 -11.09 -18.27 1.88
CA VAL A 125 -11.64 -17.73 3.13
C VAL A 125 -12.41 -16.45 2.86
N PRO A 126 -13.45 -16.16 3.65
CA PRO A 126 -14.16 -14.89 3.57
C PRO A 126 -13.23 -13.71 3.78
N TYR A 127 -13.62 -12.54 3.29
CA TYR A 127 -12.97 -11.28 3.65
C TYR A 127 -12.89 -11.13 5.17
N PRO A 128 -11.81 -10.50 5.68
CA PRO A 128 -11.72 -10.21 7.09
C PRO A 128 -12.90 -9.34 7.54
N SER A 129 -13.36 -9.56 8.77
CA SER A 129 -14.44 -8.77 9.37
C SER A 129 -14.08 -7.28 9.47
N LEU A 130 -12.83 -6.98 9.79
CA LEU A 130 -12.29 -5.62 9.77
C LEU A 130 -11.81 -5.28 8.36
N LYS A 131 -12.48 -4.35 7.71
CA LYS A 131 -12.21 -3.94 6.33
C LYS A 131 -11.33 -2.69 6.25
N HIS A 132 -10.32 -2.58 7.10
CA HIS A 132 -9.41 -1.42 7.12
C HIS A 132 -8.76 -1.16 5.76
N TRP A 133 -8.40 -2.21 5.02
CA TRP A 133 -7.89 -2.10 3.66
C TRP A 133 -8.85 -1.35 2.72
N LYS A 134 -10.15 -1.63 2.82
CA LYS A 134 -11.16 -0.95 2.01
C LYS A 134 -11.31 0.51 2.39
N GLU A 135 -11.36 0.80 3.68
CA GLU A 135 -11.43 2.17 4.19
C GLU A 135 -10.20 3.00 3.77
N GLY A 136 -9.01 2.42 3.89
CA GLY A 136 -7.77 3.06 3.42
C GLY A 136 -7.80 3.36 1.92
N ASN A 137 -8.26 2.40 1.10
CA ASN A 137 -8.42 2.58 -0.34
C ASN A 137 -9.42 3.70 -0.68
N GLU A 138 -10.58 3.74 0.00
CA GLU A 138 -11.60 4.78 -0.21
C GLU A 138 -11.06 6.17 0.12
N ARG A 139 -10.28 6.31 1.21
CA ARG A 139 -9.64 7.58 1.58
C ARG A 139 -8.61 8.02 0.54
N VAL A 140 -7.75 7.12 0.09
CA VAL A 140 -6.75 7.42 -0.94
C VAL A 140 -7.42 7.82 -2.25
N ARG A 141 -8.50 7.11 -2.65
CA ARG A 141 -9.26 7.46 -3.85
C ARG A 141 -9.89 8.84 -3.77
N SER A 142 -10.52 9.17 -2.65
CA SER A 142 -11.20 10.45 -2.48
C SER A 142 -10.26 11.66 -2.64
N GLU A 143 -8.99 11.48 -2.31
CA GLU A 143 -7.99 12.54 -2.36
C GLU A 143 -7.22 12.61 -3.69
N LEU A 144 -7.05 11.48 -4.39
CA LEU A 144 -6.13 11.39 -5.53
C LEU A 144 -6.82 11.03 -6.87
N SER A 145 -8.16 10.95 -6.93
CA SER A 145 -8.91 10.42 -8.08
C SER A 145 -8.55 11.06 -9.43
N ASP A 146 -8.29 12.37 -9.43
CA ASP A 146 -8.06 13.13 -10.66
C ASP A 146 -6.56 13.23 -11.04
N LEU A 147 -5.69 12.63 -10.25
CA LEU A 147 -4.24 12.82 -10.36
C LEU A 147 -3.46 11.55 -10.66
N VAL A 148 -4.07 10.38 -10.43
CA VAL A 148 -3.36 9.10 -10.51
C VAL A 148 -4.20 8.03 -11.20
N THR A 149 -3.53 7.01 -11.73
CA THR A 149 -4.16 5.75 -12.13
C THR A 149 -4.12 4.77 -10.98
N PHE A 150 -5.28 4.26 -10.56
CA PHE A 150 -5.34 3.23 -9.52
C PHE A 150 -5.13 1.84 -10.10
N ILE A 151 -4.35 1.04 -9.37
CA ILE A 151 -4.09 -0.36 -9.67
C ILE A 151 -4.80 -1.20 -8.61
N GLU A 152 -5.79 -1.96 -9.05
CA GLU A 152 -6.60 -2.84 -8.21
C GLU A 152 -5.91 -4.19 -8.05
N ALA A 153 -5.37 -4.47 -6.88
CA ALA A 153 -4.79 -5.79 -6.59
C ALA A 153 -5.85 -6.78 -6.08
N GLU A 154 -6.95 -6.30 -5.48
CA GLU A 154 -8.00 -7.15 -4.91
C GLU A 154 -8.55 -8.19 -5.89
N PRO A 155 -8.97 -7.86 -7.13
CA PRO A 155 -9.56 -8.84 -8.05
C PRO A 155 -8.61 -9.95 -8.45
N GLY A 156 -7.31 -9.72 -8.36
CA GLY A 156 -6.29 -10.73 -8.62
C GLY A 156 -6.02 -11.68 -7.46
N VAL A 157 -6.41 -11.28 -6.25
CA VAL A 157 -6.14 -12.01 -5.00
C VAL A 157 -7.41 -12.64 -4.43
N CYS A 158 -8.54 -11.95 -4.61
CA CYS A 158 -9.83 -12.30 -4.01
C CYS A 158 -10.94 -12.17 -5.03
N GLN A 159 -11.96 -13.02 -4.93
CA GLN A 159 -13.15 -13.01 -5.79
C GLN A 159 -14.39 -13.31 -4.95
N ASP A 160 -15.52 -12.67 -5.26
CA ASP A 160 -16.83 -12.94 -4.64
C ASP A 160 -16.82 -12.91 -3.11
N GLY A 161 -16.05 -11.98 -2.53
CA GLY A 161 -15.95 -11.84 -1.08
C GLY A 161 -15.09 -12.89 -0.38
N LYS A 162 -14.29 -13.66 -1.15
CA LYS A 162 -13.37 -14.68 -0.64
C LYS A 162 -11.96 -14.45 -1.18
N CYS A 163 -10.96 -14.77 -0.36
CA CYS A 163 -9.55 -14.69 -0.73
C CYS A 163 -8.91 -16.08 -0.69
N ASN A 164 -8.03 -16.34 -1.64
CA ASN A 164 -7.31 -17.60 -1.68
C ASN A 164 -6.01 -17.49 -0.85
N MET A 165 -5.94 -18.24 0.24
CA MET A 165 -4.80 -18.24 1.17
C MET A 165 -3.52 -18.84 0.59
N LEU A 166 -3.58 -19.52 -0.56
CA LEU A 166 -2.37 -19.92 -1.28
C LEU A 166 -1.54 -18.73 -1.75
N PHE A 167 -2.18 -17.60 -2.03
CA PHE A 167 -1.52 -16.40 -2.51
C PHE A 167 -0.76 -15.64 -1.41
N TYR A 168 -1.13 -15.88 -0.14
CA TYR A 168 -0.53 -15.20 1.00
C TYR A 168 0.67 -15.96 1.56
N ARG A 169 1.70 -15.21 1.93
CA ARG A 169 2.84 -15.70 2.72
C ARG A 169 2.50 -15.71 4.22
N ASP A 170 1.78 -14.69 4.64
CA ASP A 170 1.31 -14.45 6.00
C ASP A 170 0.03 -13.60 5.96
N GLY A 171 -0.36 -12.96 7.05
CA GLY A 171 -1.62 -12.25 7.15
C GLY A 171 -1.76 -10.99 6.29
N ASP A 172 -0.66 -10.40 5.87
CA ASP A 172 -0.61 -9.11 5.18
C ASP A 172 0.37 -9.03 3.99
N HIS A 173 1.07 -10.13 3.67
CA HIS A 173 1.97 -10.18 2.52
C HIS A 173 1.60 -11.28 1.54
N LEU A 174 1.65 -10.96 0.25
CA LEU A 174 1.55 -11.96 -0.82
C LEU A 174 2.86 -12.74 -0.96
N ARG A 175 2.78 -13.97 -1.46
CA ARG A 175 3.95 -14.77 -1.79
C ARG A 175 4.67 -14.20 -3.01
N ALA A 176 5.99 -14.09 -2.94
CA ALA A 176 6.80 -13.59 -4.04
C ALA A 176 6.62 -14.44 -5.31
N SER A 177 6.48 -15.78 -5.18
CA SER A 177 6.20 -16.68 -6.30
C SER A 177 4.83 -16.39 -6.93
N PHE A 178 3.79 -16.15 -6.14
CA PHE A 178 2.48 -15.76 -6.65
C PHE A 178 2.55 -14.41 -7.39
N VAL A 179 3.17 -13.41 -6.79
CA VAL A 179 3.31 -12.08 -7.42
C VAL A 179 4.05 -12.20 -8.76
N LYS A 180 5.12 -12.97 -8.80
CA LYS A 180 5.89 -13.19 -10.03
C LYS A 180 5.07 -13.87 -11.13
N ASP A 181 4.25 -14.86 -10.79
CA ASP A 181 3.61 -15.71 -11.75
C ASP A 181 2.20 -15.25 -12.15
N LYS A 182 1.50 -14.51 -11.28
CA LYS A 182 0.07 -14.22 -11.43
C LYS A 182 -0.33 -12.74 -11.21
N ALA A 183 0.58 -11.85 -10.82
CA ALA A 183 0.24 -10.46 -10.53
C ALA A 183 0.13 -9.59 -11.79
N VAL A 184 -0.69 -10.01 -12.75
CA VAL A 184 -0.89 -9.32 -14.04
C VAL A 184 -1.51 -7.92 -13.91
N TRP A 185 -2.14 -7.60 -12.78
CA TRP A 185 -2.70 -6.25 -12.55
C TRP A 185 -1.65 -5.14 -12.52
N ILE A 186 -0.37 -5.51 -12.23
CA ILE A 186 0.74 -4.57 -12.24
C ILE A 186 1.18 -4.21 -13.66
N ASP A 187 0.80 -5.00 -14.67
CA ASP A 187 1.20 -4.82 -16.06
C ASP A 187 0.65 -3.51 -16.64
N ARG A 188 -0.46 -3.00 -16.08
CA ARG A 188 -1.01 -1.68 -16.42
C ARG A 188 -0.02 -0.52 -16.26
N ILE A 189 1.04 -0.71 -15.47
CA ILE A 189 2.10 0.29 -15.33
C ILE A 189 2.93 0.37 -16.62
N PHE A 190 2.98 -0.71 -17.39
CA PHE A 190 3.82 -0.84 -18.59
C PHE A 190 3.07 -0.53 -19.90
N GLU A 191 1.75 -0.44 -19.85
CA GLU A 191 0.91 0.04 -20.94
C GLU A 191 0.98 1.59 -21.05
#